data_d5bec4107437d1eb27330f9402af01f0
#
_entry.id   d5bec4107437d1eb27330f9402af01f0
#
_cell.length_a   1.000
_cell.length_b   1.000
_cell.length_c   1.000
_cell.angle_alpha   90.00
_cell.angle_beta   90.00
_cell.angle_gamma   90.00
#
_symmetry.space_group_name_H-M   'P 1'
#
loop_
_entity.id
_entity.type
_entity.pdbx_description
1 polymer ?
#
loop_
_entity_poly.entity_id
_entity_poly.type
_entity_poly.pdbx_seq_one_letter_code
_entity_poly.pdbx_strand_id
1 'polypeptide(L)'
;MRITELRDKCDDKDGSMYGKKNIEDSMAMLYHENSKLTTHSTRILGENIGAFSNPFVLERSSQPFKCYPGRETIDLSIYGQHNNSNHFFDVITKRRSARDFDKTYKLSLNELSLLLHNAYGVTYKGKIEGLTSEGHIGMRNIPAAGGLYPLEIYIVLFNAHIPSGLYHYRPDQNCLEKIKEGHFVPNLSSIIQAEPYINMDDCAALIIITGMIERLFIKYRDRGYRFLMQESGALGLMLSLIAESIKLGSCILGGYNDDQVNDFLGIDGVFETINNVMVIGKPTHA
;
A
#
# COMPACT_ATOMS: atom_id res chain seq x y z
N MET A 1 19.78 -13.28 5.13
CA MET A 1 19.07 -14.47 5.68
C MET A 1 19.23 -15.64 4.73
N ARG A 2 19.53 -16.82 5.23
CA ARG A 2 19.56 -18.08 4.46
C ARG A 2 18.24 -18.84 4.65
N ILE A 3 17.99 -19.87 3.86
CA ILE A 3 16.73 -20.64 3.94
C ILE A 3 16.55 -21.33 5.30
N THR A 4 17.63 -21.75 5.94
CA THR A 4 17.59 -22.34 7.30
C THR A 4 17.15 -21.32 8.34
N GLU A 5 17.65 -20.10 8.26
CA GLU A 5 17.29 -18.99 9.16
C GLU A 5 15.83 -18.56 8.92
N LEU A 6 15.34 -18.68 7.68
CA LEU A 6 13.92 -18.44 7.36
C LEU A 6 13.02 -19.48 8.02
N ARG A 7 13.40 -20.77 8.02
CA ARG A 7 12.66 -21.84 8.71
C ARG A 7 12.57 -21.57 10.21
N ASP A 8 13.70 -21.26 10.83
CA ASP A 8 13.75 -20.94 12.27
C ASP A 8 12.83 -19.74 12.58
N LYS A 9 12.87 -18.69 11.74
CA LYS A 9 11.98 -17.53 11.90
C LYS A 9 10.49 -17.88 11.74
N CYS A 10 10.14 -18.77 10.83
CA CYS A 10 8.77 -19.23 10.67
C CYS A 10 8.31 -20.10 11.86
N ASP A 11 9.23 -20.87 12.46
CA ASP A 11 8.93 -21.71 13.61
C ASP A 11 8.68 -20.90 14.89
N ASP A 12 9.36 -19.77 15.02
CA ASP A 12 9.16 -18.83 16.13
C ASP A 12 7.85 -18.03 16.06
N LYS A 13 7.13 -18.12 14.94
CA LYS A 13 5.87 -17.36 14.73
C LYS A 13 4.66 -18.29 14.72
N ASP A 14 3.67 -17.95 15.53
CA ASP A 14 2.41 -18.69 15.66
C ASP A 14 1.25 -17.93 15.01
N GLY A 15 1.49 -17.43 13.79
CA GLY A 15 0.51 -16.61 13.05
C GLY A 15 -0.13 -17.30 11.85
N SER A 16 0.29 -18.56 11.53
CA SER A 16 -0.19 -19.22 10.34
C SER A 16 -1.62 -19.75 10.48
N MET A 17 -2.52 -19.28 9.60
CA MET A 17 -3.89 -19.78 9.49
C MET A 17 -3.99 -21.09 8.67
N TYR A 18 -3.02 -21.36 7.81
CA TYR A 18 -3.04 -22.46 6.83
C TYR A 18 -1.90 -23.47 7.02
N GLY A 19 -1.14 -23.32 8.10
CA GLY A 19 0.07 -24.09 8.35
C GLY A 19 1.26 -23.58 7.54
N LYS A 20 2.48 -23.94 7.96
CA LYS A 20 3.73 -23.41 7.39
C LYS A 20 4.13 -24.00 6.04
N LYS A 21 3.38 -24.98 5.55
CA LYS A 21 3.65 -25.68 4.29
C LYS A 21 3.74 -24.70 3.12
N ASN A 22 4.78 -24.83 2.32
CA ASN A 22 5.13 -23.99 1.17
C ASN A 22 5.65 -22.58 1.52
N ILE A 23 5.77 -22.19 2.79
CA ILE A 23 6.31 -20.88 3.20
C ILE A 23 7.77 -21.01 3.64
N GLU A 24 8.06 -21.93 4.54
CA GLU A 24 9.38 -22.11 5.16
C GLU A 24 10.53 -22.43 4.20
N ASP A 25 10.23 -22.95 3.00
CA ASP A 25 11.19 -23.23 1.93
C ASP A 25 11.02 -22.30 0.71
N SER A 26 10.21 -21.25 0.85
CA SER A 26 9.87 -20.37 -0.25
C SER A 26 11.00 -19.41 -0.59
N MET A 27 11.42 -19.41 -1.86
CA MET A 27 12.36 -18.41 -2.39
C MET A 27 11.74 -17.00 -2.39
N ALA A 28 10.42 -16.88 -2.50
CA ALA A 28 9.73 -15.60 -2.41
C ALA A 28 9.79 -15.05 -0.98
N MET A 29 9.62 -15.91 0.03
CA MET A 29 9.79 -15.50 1.43
C MET A 29 11.25 -15.16 1.76
N LEU A 30 12.20 -15.91 1.22
CA LEU A 30 13.62 -15.57 1.36
C LEU A 30 13.92 -14.19 0.73
N TYR A 31 13.36 -13.91 -0.44
CA TYR A 31 13.44 -12.58 -1.06
C TYR A 31 12.76 -11.52 -0.20
N HIS A 32 11.54 -11.78 0.28
CA HIS A 32 10.80 -10.88 1.15
C HIS A 32 11.64 -10.47 2.37
N GLU A 33 12.15 -11.44 3.12
CA GLU A 33 12.94 -11.19 4.32
C GLU A 33 14.25 -10.44 4.03
N ASN A 34 14.90 -10.69 2.89
CA ASN A 34 16.14 -10.01 2.52
C ASN A 34 15.92 -8.65 1.85
N SER A 35 14.71 -8.32 1.43
CA SER A 35 14.37 -7.03 0.83
C SER A 35 13.81 -6.01 1.83
N LYS A 36 13.57 -6.41 3.07
CA LYS A 36 13.11 -5.51 4.14
C LYS A 36 14.15 -4.43 4.46
N LEU A 37 13.67 -3.23 4.76
CA LEU A 37 14.52 -2.19 5.30
C LEU A 37 14.68 -2.40 6.82
N THR A 38 15.94 -2.55 7.23
CA THR A 38 16.38 -2.58 8.62
C THR A 38 17.20 -1.33 8.90
N THR A 39 17.53 -1.05 10.16
CA THR A 39 18.41 0.07 10.52
C THR A 39 19.75 0.02 9.76
N HIS A 40 20.29 -1.18 9.55
CA HIS A 40 21.55 -1.34 8.80
C HIS A 40 21.37 -1.13 7.30
N SER A 41 20.38 -1.78 6.68
CA SER A 41 20.14 -1.65 5.23
C SER A 41 19.63 -0.25 4.82
N THR A 42 18.93 0.45 5.71
CA THR A 42 18.53 1.85 5.53
C THR A 42 19.74 2.76 5.34
N ARG A 43 20.81 2.57 6.13
CA ARG A 43 22.05 3.34 5.97
C ARG A 43 22.68 3.13 4.60
N ILE A 44 22.78 1.86 4.18
CA ILE A 44 23.33 1.52 2.85
C ILE A 44 22.46 2.09 1.73
N LEU A 45 21.14 2.00 1.87
CA LEU A 45 20.21 2.59 0.92
C LEU A 45 20.38 4.12 0.86
N GLY A 46 20.54 4.78 2.00
CA GLY A 46 20.80 6.23 2.08
C GLY A 46 22.08 6.64 1.34
N GLU A 47 23.15 5.86 1.46
CA GLU A 47 24.40 6.08 0.70
C GLU A 47 24.16 5.97 -0.82
N ASN A 48 23.38 4.97 -1.26
CA ASN A 48 23.02 4.79 -2.67
C ASN A 48 22.11 5.92 -3.19
N ILE A 49 21.14 6.35 -2.38
CA ILE A 49 20.28 7.50 -2.71
C ILE A 49 21.12 8.77 -2.80
N GLY A 50 22.08 8.96 -1.90
CA GLY A 50 23.02 10.09 -1.90
C GLY A 50 23.84 10.19 -3.19
N ALA A 51 24.07 9.06 -3.89
CA ALA A 51 24.73 9.07 -5.20
C ALA A 51 23.97 9.86 -6.27
N PHE A 52 22.65 10.01 -6.13
CA PHE A 52 21.82 10.85 -7.01
C PHE A 52 22.09 12.35 -6.85
N SER A 53 22.83 12.77 -5.81
CA SER A 53 23.36 14.14 -5.72
C SER A 53 24.46 14.43 -6.76
N ASN A 54 25.01 13.39 -7.38
CA ASN A 54 25.95 13.54 -8.48
C ASN A 54 25.18 13.96 -9.77
N PRO A 55 25.48 15.13 -10.37
CA PRO A 55 24.75 15.61 -11.55
C PRO A 55 24.74 14.64 -12.73
N PHE A 56 25.82 13.89 -12.94
CA PHE A 56 25.89 12.89 -14.02
C PHE A 56 24.94 11.70 -13.79
N VAL A 57 24.86 11.21 -12.54
CA VAL A 57 23.93 10.13 -12.15
C VAL A 57 22.49 10.62 -12.27
N LEU A 58 22.24 11.85 -11.80
CA LEU A 58 20.91 12.47 -11.85
C LEU A 58 20.46 12.65 -13.31
N GLU A 59 21.31 13.22 -14.17
CA GLU A 59 21.01 13.40 -15.59
C GLU A 59 20.69 12.08 -16.29
N ARG A 60 21.51 11.06 -16.05
CA ARG A 60 21.31 9.74 -16.66
C ARG A 60 20.03 9.04 -16.15
N SER A 61 19.71 9.16 -14.88
CA SER A 61 18.52 8.57 -14.28
C SER A 61 17.24 9.37 -14.53
N SER A 62 17.35 10.64 -14.89
CA SER A 62 16.21 11.48 -15.29
C SER A 62 15.69 11.20 -16.71
N GLN A 63 16.35 10.32 -17.46
CA GLN A 63 15.93 9.85 -18.80
C GLN A 63 15.19 8.50 -18.68
N PRO A 64 13.94 8.48 -18.18
CA PRO A 64 13.24 7.23 -17.83
C PRO A 64 12.65 6.52 -19.04
N PHE A 65 12.89 7.07 -20.27
CA PHE A 65 12.21 6.59 -21.46
C PHE A 65 13.16 5.76 -22.31
N LYS A 66 12.80 4.49 -22.50
CA LYS A 66 13.47 3.66 -23.50
C LYS A 66 13.03 4.12 -24.89
N CYS A 67 13.97 4.43 -25.73
CA CYS A 67 13.71 4.78 -27.12
C CYS A 67 14.48 3.86 -28.08
N TYR A 68 14.04 3.84 -29.33
CA TYR A 68 14.69 3.11 -30.43
C TYR A 68 15.05 4.10 -31.54
N PRO A 69 16.22 4.73 -31.47
CA PRO A 69 16.62 5.75 -32.46
C PRO A 69 16.54 5.21 -33.88
N GLY A 70 16.05 6.05 -34.82
CA GLY A 70 15.92 5.69 -36.23
C GLY A 70 14.78 4.75 -36.59
N ARG A 71 13.90 4.40 -35.62
CA ARG A 71 12.66 3.69 -35.91
C ARG A 71 11.55 4.68 -36.27
N GLU A 72 10.66 4.26 -37.16
CA GLU A 72 9.44 4.98 -37.46
C GLU A 72 8.59 5.14 -36.20
N THR A 73 8.06 6.35 -35.98
CA THR A 73 7.20 6.67 -34.86
C THR A 73 5.81 7.07 -35.34
N ILE A 74 4.79 6.60 -34.63
CA ILE A 74 3.40 6.99 -34.85
C ILE A 74 3.01 7.94 -33.72
N ASP A 75 2.67 9.17 -34.07
CA ASP A 75 2.20 10.16 -33.10
C ASP A 75 0.78 9.85 -32.67
N LEU A 76 0.59 9.56 -31.37
CA LEU A 76 -0.71 9.29 -30.75
C LEU A 76 -1.32 10.53 -30.08
N SER A 77 -0.58 11.64 -29.99
CA SER A 77 -1.02 12.85 -29.27
C SER A 77 -2.21 13.53 -29.95
N ILE A 78 -2.41 13.32 -31.24
CA ILE A 78 -3.53 13.83 -32.03
C ILE A 78 -4.82 13.03 -31.85
N TYR A 79 -4.73 11.84 -31.22
CA TYR A 79 -5.86 10.98 -30.91
C TYR A 79 -6.20 11.07 -29.42
N GLY A 80 -7.37 10.59 -29.02
CA GLY A 80 -7.75 10.54 -27.60
C GLY A 80 -8.13 11.91 -27.00
N GLN A 81 -8.43 12.92 -27.82
CA GLN A 81 -9.04 14.15 -27.35
C GLN A 81 -10.47 13.85 -26.89
N HIS A 82 -10.66 13.83 -25.56
CA HIS A 82 -11.97 13.63 -24.96
C HIS A 82 -12.72 14.94 -24.86
N ASN A 83 -13.96 14.98 -25.32
CA ASN A 83 -14.89 16.06 -24.98
C ASN A 83 -15.08 16.08 -23.45
N ASN A 84 -14.84 17.22 -22.84
CA ASN A 84 -14.64 17.54 -21.43
C ASN A 84 -15.76 17.16 -20.43
N SER A 85 -16.53 16.13 -20.64
CA SER A 85 -17.60 15.72 -19.73
C SER A 85 -17.30 14.51 -18.86
N ASN A 86 -16.09 13.93 -18.95
CA ASN A 86 -15.78 12.71 -18.23
C ASN A 86 -14.87 12.99 -17.02
N HIS A 87 -15.47 13.14 -15.86
CA HIS A 87 -14.81 13.39 -14.59
C HIS A 87 -13.67 12.38 -14.26
N PHE A 88 -13.77 11.14 -14.73
CA PHE A 88 -12.75 10.10 -14.53
C PHE A 88 -11.41 10.45 -15.20
N PHE A 89 -11.44 10.92 -16.44
CA PHE A 89 -10.22 11.32 -17.13
C PHE A 89 -9.58 12.58 -16.53
N ASP A 90 -10.38 13.50 -16.01
CA ASP A 90 -9.87 14.65 -15.27
C ASP A 90 -9.09 14.23 -14.02
N VAL A 91 -9.62 13.26 -13.26
CA VAL A 91 -8.95 12.72 -12.07
C VAL A 91 -7.60 12.09 -12.44
N ILE A 92 -7.56 11.24 -13.47
CA ILE A 92 -6.31 10.61 -13.92
C ILE A 92 -5.29 11.67 -14.33
N THR A 93 -5.71 12.70 -15.05
CA THR A 93 -4.82 13.76 -15.54
C THR A 93 -4.30 14.66 -14.43
N LYS A 94 -5.12 14.94 -13.41
CA LYS A 94 -4.79 15.85 -12.30
C LYS A 94 -4.05 15.18 -11.15
N ARG A 95 -4.28 13.89 -10.93
CA ARG A 95 -3.66 13.18 -9.80
C ARG A 95 -2.15 13.41 -9.73
N ARG A 96 -1.70 13.93 -8.62
CA ARG A 96 -0.26 14.08 -8.28
C ARG A 96 -0.02 13.56 -6.86
N SER A 97 1.24 13.24 -6.54
CA SER A 97 1.66 12.96 -5.17
C SER A 97 1.74 14.28 -4.40
N ALA A 98 0.84 14.47 -3.46
CA ALA A 98 0.81 15.62 -2.57
C ALA A 98 1.80 15.43 -1.41
N ARG A 99 2.54 16.48 -1.07
CA ARG A 99 3.54 16.45 0.01
C ARG A 99 3.30 17.53 1.07
N ASP A 100 2.52 18.55 0.71
CA ASP A 100 2.18 19.67 1.60
C ASP A 100 0.69 19.59 1.93
N PHE A 101 0.37 19.48 3.21
CA PHE A 101 -0.98 19.28 3.70
C PHE A 101 -1.41 20.36 4.68
N ASP A 102 -2.71 20.64 4.74
CA ASP A 102 -3.33 21.53 5.70
C ASP A 102 -3.53 20.80 7.04
N LYS A 103 -2.67 21.12 8.02
CA LYS A 103 -2.72 20.54 9.37
C LYS A 103 -4.01 20.82 10.13
N THR A 104 -4.81 21.79 9.72
CA THR A 104 -6.08 22.14 10.36
C THR A 104 -7.25 21.29 9.83
N TYR A 105 -7.02 20.63 8.70
CA TYR A 105 -8.06 19.83 8.05
C TYR A 105 -8.39 18.56 8.84
N LYS A 106 -9.67 18.32 9.03
CA LYS A 106 -10.18 17.10 9.69
C LYS A 106 -10.87 16.19 8.70
N LEU A 107 -10.35 14.99 8.55
CA LEU A 107 -10.91 13.97 7.70
C LEU A 107 -12.28 13.50 8.21
N SER A 108 -13.29 13.57 7.36
CA SER A 108 -14.65 13.17 7.71
C SER A 108 -14.90 11.67 7.52
N LEU A 109 -15.92 11.12 8.22
CA LEU A 109 -16.34 9.73 8.03
C LEU A 109 -16.84 9.47 6.62
N ASN A 110 -17.45 10.48 5.97
CA ASN A 110 -17.90 10.35 4.59
C ASN A 110 -16.71 10.17 3.63
N GLU A 111 -15.67 10.96 3.79
CA GLU A 111 -14.45 10.85 2.97
C GLU A 111 -13.72 9.53 3.23
N LEU A 112 -13.63 9.10 4.50
CA LEU A 112 -13.09 7.78 4.85
C LEU A 112 -13.87 6.65 4.18
N SER A 113 -15.20 6.70 4.25
CA SER A 113 -16.06 5.71 3.62
C SER A 113 -15.90 5.72 2.10
N LEU A 114 -15.93 6.90 1.47
CA LEU A 114 -15.72 7.03 0.03
C LEU A 114 -14.36 6.48 -0.39
N LEU A 115 -13.29 6.84 0.34
CA LEU A 115 -11.92 6.41 0.05
C LEU A 115 -11.77 4.89 0.15
N LEU A 116 -12.19 4.30 1.26
CA LEU A 116 -11.95 2.89 1.56
C LEU A 116 -12.89 1.97 0.81
N HIS A 117 -14.19 2.29 0.80
CA HIS A 117 -15.19 1.44 0.13
C HIS A 117 -14.98 1.41 -1.39
N ASN A 118 -14.74 2.56 -2.01
CA ASN A 118 -14.50 2.59 -3.46
C ASN A 118 -13.12 2.04 -3.85
N ALA A 119 -12.14 2.01 -2.94
CA ALA A 119 -10.85 1.39 -3.22
C ALA A 119 -10.87 -0.13 -3.03
N TYR A 120 -11.48 -0.64 -1.95
CA TYR A 120 -11.33 -2.05 -1.57
C TYR A 120 -12.60 -2.66 -0.97
N GLY A 121 -13.73 -1.97 -1.02
CA GLY A 121 -15.00 -2.47 -0.52
C GLY A 121 -15.53 -3.66 -1.33
N VAL A 122 -16.40 -4.45 -0.69
CA VAL A 122 -17.11 -5.56 -1.34
C VAL A 122 -18.27 -4.99 -2.17
N THR A 123 -18.21 -5.17 -3.48
CA THR A 123 -19.21 -4.67 -4.43
C THR A 123 -20.15 -5.74 -4.97
N TYR A 124 -19.75 -7.01 -4.85
CA TYR A 124 -20.57 -8.14 -5.28
C TYR A 124 -20.34 -9.33 -4.36
N LYS A 125 -21.43 -10.02 -3.98
CA LYS A 125 -21.37 -11.27 -3.20
C LYS A 125 -21.86 -12.41 -4.07
N GLY A 126 -20.94 -13.30 -4.47
CA GLY A 126 -21.25 -14.50 -5.25
C GLY A 126 -21.34 -15.73 -4.36
N LYS A 127 -22.18 -16.69 -4.73
CA LYS A 127 -22.17 -18.03 -4.11
C LYS A 127 -21.06 -18.87 -4.73
N ILE A 128 -20.40 -19.70 -3.90
CA ILE A 128 -19.43 -20.68 -4.37
C ILE A 128 -20.19 -22.02 -4.51
N GLU A 129 -20.26 -22.53 -5.74
CA GLU A 129 -20.79 -23.87 -5.97
C GLU A 129 -19.93 -24.93 -5.27
N GLY A 130 -20.57 -25.87 -4.57
CA GLY A 130 -19.89 -26.96 -3.88
C GLY A 130 -19.54 -26.71 -2.41
N LEU A 131 -19.79 -25.51 -1.85
CA LEU A 131 -19.72 -25.30 -0.41
C LEU A 131 -21.04 -25.69 0.25
N THR A 132 -20.95 -26.53 1.29
CA THR A 132 -22.10 -26.99 2.09
C THR A 132 -22.62 -25.93 3.06
N SER A 133 -21.85 -24.85 3.27
CA SER A 133 -22.22 -23.65 4.03
C SER A 133 -22.58 -22.50 3.09
N GLU A 134 -23.33 -21.52 3.56
CA GLU A 134 -23.66 -20.29 2.82
C GLU A 134 -22.43 -19.41 2.54
N GLY A 135 -21.34 -20.03 2.05
CA GLY A 135 -20.10 -19.33 1.73
C GLY A 135 -20.29 -18.40 0.54
N HIS A 136 -20.02 -17.12 0.75
CA HIS A 136 -20.03 -16.12 -0.30
C HIS A 136 -18.61 -15.61 -0.55
N ILE A 137 -18.25 -15.45 -1.83
CA ILE A 137 -17.07 -14.67 -2.20
C ILE A 137 -17.49 -13.20 -2.28
N GLY A 138 -16.81 -12.35 -1.54
CA GLY A 138 -16.95 -10.90 -1.65
C GLY A 138 -16.01 -10.35 -2.72
N MET A 139 -16.53 -10.05 -3.92
CA MET A 139 -15.76 -9.39 -4.97
C MET A 139 -15.52 -7.94 -4.61
N ARG A 140 -14.27 -7.48 -4.73
CA ARG A 140 -13.85 -6.11 -4.40
C ARG A 140 -13.61 -5.28 -5.66
N ASN A 141 -13.39 -3.98 -5.49
CA ASN A 141 -13.25 -3.02 -6.59
C ASN A 141 -11.97 -3.20 -7.40
N ILE A 142 -10.92 -3.78 -6.83
CA ILE A 142 -9.70 -4.11 -7.57
C ILE A 142 -9.65 -5.59 -7.91
N PRO A 143 -9.02 -5.96 -9.04
CA PRO A 143 -8.84 -7.37 -9.38
C PRO A 143 -7.87 -8.04 -8.41
N ALA A 144 -8.17 -9.29 -8.03
CA ALA A 144 -7.32 -10.11 -7.20
C ALA A 144 -7.11 -11.49 -7.82
N ALA A 145 -5.92 -12.03 -7.67
CA ALA A 145 -5.59 -13.35 -8.18
C ALA A 145 -6.50 -14.41 -7.54
N GLY A 146 -7.35 -15.03 -8.38
CA GLY A 146 -8.29 -16.05 -7.95
C GLY A 146 -9.36 -15.61 -6.97
N GLY A 147 -9.57 -14.29 -6.81
CA GLY A 147 -10.51 -13.71 -5.87
C GLY A 147 -10.10 -13.90 -4.39
N LEU A 148 -8.80 -14.07 -4.11
CA LEU A 148 -8.30 -14.41 -2.76
C LEU A 148 -8.08 -13.19 -1.86
N TYR A 149 -7.96 -11.98 -2.44
CA TYR A 149 -7.88 -10.70 -1.72
C TYR A 149 -6.96 -10.71 -0.51
N PRO A 150 -5.64 -10.84 -0.71
CA PRO A 150 -4.68 -11.02 0.37
C PRO A 150 -4.41 -9.76 1.18
N LEU A 151 -4.84 -8.58 0.70
CA LEU A 151 -4.51 -7.32 1.34
C LEU A 151 -5.44 -6.99 2.51
N GLU A 152 -4.85 -6.39 3.55
CA GLU A 152 -5.56 -5.75 4.64
C GLU A 152 -5.23 -4.26 4.68
N ILE A 153 -6.13 -3.42 5.18
CA ILE A 153 -5.95 -1.98 5.26
C ILE A 153 -6.04 -1.54 6.72
N TYR A 154 -4.96 -0.97 7.21
CA TYR A 154 -4.92 -0.28 8.49
C TYR A 154 -4.86 1.23 8.25
N ILE A 155 -5.51 1.99 9.12
CA ILE A 155 -5.53 3.45 9.05
C ILE A 155 -5.12 4.02 10.39
N VAL A 156 -4.09 4.85 10.39
CA VAL A 156 -3.75 5.66 11.56
C VAL A 156 -4.32 7.05 11.33
N LEU A 157 -5.32 7.41 12.11
CA LEU A 157 -5.95 8.73 12.06
C LEU A 157 -5.18 9.71 12.95
N PHE A 158 -4.69 10.79 12.35
CA PHE A 158 -4.02 11.88 13.05
C PHE A 158 -4.99 13.01 13.33
N ASN A 159 -5.76 13.44 12.31
CA ASN A 159 -6.73 14.51 12.41
C ASN A 159 -8.02 14.15 11.67
N ALA A 160 -9.03 13.71 12.40
CA ALA A 160 -10.32 13.27 11.85
C ALA A 160 -11.46 13.67 12.78
N HIS A 161 -12.71 13.46 12.31
CA HIS A 161 -13.92 13.67 13.15
C HIS A 161 -14.22 12.53 14.13
N ILE A 162 -13.36 11.51 14.18
CA ILE A 162 -13.37 10.46 15.20
C ILE A 162 -12.01 10.44 15.92
N PRO A 163 -11.89 9.79 17.09
CA PRO A 163 -10.67 9.81 17.87
C PRO A 163 -9.44 9.39 17.07
N SER A 164 -8.31 10.06 17.31
CA SER A 164 -7.02 9.66 16.75
C SER A 164 -6.65 8.27 17.24
N GLY A 165 -6.11 7.43 16.36
CA GLY A 165 -5.81 6.05 16.69
C GLY A 165 -5.50 5.19 15.49
N LEU A 166 -5.20 3.93 15.76
CA LEU A 166 -5.03 2.88 14.77
C LEU A 166 -6.34 2.11 14.60
N TYR A 167 -6.77 1.98 13.36
CA TYR A 167 -7.98 1.28 12.96
C TYR A 167 -7.67 0.25 11.87
N HIS A 168 -8.43 -0.84 11.83
CA HIS A 168 -8.46 -1.81 10.74
C HIS A 168 -9.76 -1.63 9.94
N TYR A 169 -9.67 -1.67 8.61
CA TYR A 169 -10.84 -1.57 7.74
C TYR A 169 -11.44 -2.94 7.44
N ARG A 170 -12.72 -3.11 7.71
CA ARG A 170 -13.52 -4.31 7.37
C ARG A 170 -14.31 -4.07 6.08
N PRO A 171 -13.83 -4.58 4.93
CA PRO A 171 -14.49 -4.36 3.64
C PRO A 171 -15.86 -5.05 3.51
N ASP A 172 -16.09 -6.14 4.23
CA ASP A 172 -17.33 -6.91 4.23
C ASP A 172 -18.50 -6.17 4.92
N GLN A 173 -18.17 -5.30 5.88
CA GLN A 173 -19.11 -4.50 6.68
C GLN A 173 -18.98 -3.00 6.39
N ASN A 174 -18.01 -2.59 5.61
CA ASN A 174 -17.65 -1.19 5.39
C ASN A 174 -17.50 -0.42 6.71
N CYS A 175 -16.73 -0.96 7.64
CA CYS A 175 -16.54 -0.36 8.97
C CYS A 175 -15.06 -0.32 9.38
N LEU A 176 -14.77 0.49 10.39
CA LEU A 176 -13.46 0.58 11.03
C LEU A 176 -13.49 -0.10 12.38
N GLU A 177 -12.57 -1.03 12.61
CA GLU A 177 -12.32 -1.67 13.90
C GLU A 177 -11.20 -0.91 14.62
N LYS A 178 -11.50 -0.33 15.78
CA LYS A 178 -10.49 0.39 16.58
C LYS A 178 -9.54 -0.60 17.25
N ILE A 179 -8.26 -0.57 16.87
CA ILE A 179 -7.21 -1.40 17.45
C ILE A 179 -6.57 -0.71 18.66
N LYS A 180 -6.15 0.55 18.49
CA LYS A 180 -5.51 1.35 19.54
C LYS A 180 -5.98 2.79 19.45
N GLU A 181 -6.19 3.43 20.59
CA GLU A 181 -6.46 4.86 20.67
C GLU A 181 -5.18 5.60 21.07
N GLY A 182 -4.92 6.75 20.47
CA GLY A 182 -3.76 7.56 20.78
C GLY A 182 -3.25 8.39 19.60
N HIS A 183 -2.32 9.28 19.90
CA HIS A 183 -1.63 10.10 18.89
C HIS A 183 -0.28 9.45 18.55
N PHE A 184 -0.16 8.90 17.36
CA PHE A 184 0.97 8.05 16.96
C PHE A 184 1.98 8.72 16.02
N VAL A 185 1.82 10.00 15.68
CA VAL A 185 2.77 10.70 14.80
C VAL A 185 4.21 10.59 15.29
N PRO A 186 4.53 10.84 16.59
CA PRO A 186 5.92 10.77 17.04
C PRO A 186 6.55 9.37 16.89
N ASN A 187 5.75 8.31 17.12
CA ASN A 187 6.20 6.93 16.93
C ASN A 187 6.45 6.62 15.45
N LEU A 188 5.51 7.01 14.59
CA LEU A 188 5.56 6.70 13.16
C LEU A 188 6.61 7.51 12.41
N SER A 189 6.84 8.77 12.79
CA SER A 189 7.91 9.61 12.19
C SER A 189 9.31 9.03 12.41
N SER A 190 9.49 8.22 13.45
CA SER A 190 10.77 7.55 13.70
C SER A 190 11.00 6.30 12.84
N ILE A 191 9.94 5.67 12.33
CA ILE A 191 9.97 4.41 11.60
C ILE A 191 9.60 4.53 10.12
N ILE A 192 8.91 5.63 9.75
CA ILE A 192 8.54 5.95 8.37
C ILE A 192 9.34 7.17 7.92
N GLN A 193 10.10 7.00 6.84
CA GLN A 193 11.01 8.01 6.31
C GLN A 193 10.25 8.98 5.39
N ALA A 194 9.35 9.77 5.96
CA ALA A 194 8.60 10.81 5.25
C ALA A 194 9.39 12.11 5.15
N GLU A 195 10.09 12.48 6.23
CA GLU A 195 10.93 13.68 6.32
C GLU A 195 12.19 13.59 5.43
N PRO A 196 12.66 14.70 4.86
CA PRO A 196 12.15 16.08 5.00
C PRO A 196 11.05 16.43 3.98
N TYR A 197 10.57 15.49 3.18
CA TYR A 197 9.68 15.78 2.05
C TYR A 197 8.21 15.93 2.45
N ILE A 198 7.81 15.30 3.55
CA ILE A 198 6.44 15.33 4.06
C ILE A 198 6.50 15.46 5.57
N ASN A 199 5.90 16.53 6.11
CA ASN A 199 5.67 16.63 7.54
C ASN A 199 4.43 15.81 7.93
N MET A 200 4.63 14.75 8.69
CA MET A 200 3.55 13.83 9.06
C MET A 200 2.53 14.46 10.01
N ASP A 201 2.92 15.48 10.79
CA ASP A 201 2.01 16.26 11.65
C ASP A 201 0.96 17.06 10.85
N ASP A 202 1.22 17.34 9.58
CA ASP A 202 0.30 18.08 8.71
C ASP A 202 -0.69 17.13 7.98
N CYS A 203 -0.44 15.82 8.03
CA CYS A 203 -1.31 14.83 7.39
C CYS A 203 -2.56 14.56 8.24
N ALA A 204 -3.67 14.22 7.59
CA ALA A 204 -4.89 13.81 8.27
C ALA A 204 -4.87 12.33 8.68
N ALA A 205 -4.25 11.49 7.87
CA ALA A 205 -4.16 10.05 8.11
C ALA A 205 -2.95 9.41 7.40
N LEU A 206 -2.58 8.23 7.90
CA LEU A 206 -1.66 7.30 7.27
C LEU A 206 -2.42 6.00 6.97
N ILE A 207 -2.38 5.54 5.73
CA ILE A 207 -2.89 4.24 5.33
C ILE A 207 -1.70 3.29 5.23
N ILE A 208 -1.83 2.12 5.86
CA ILE A 208 -0.85 1.05 5.83
C ILE A 208 -1.55 -0.16 5.21
N ILE A 209 -1.00 -0.67 4.12
CA ILE A 209 -1.49 -1.85 3.42
C ILE A 209 -0.58 -3.00 3.79
N THR A 210 -1.16 -4.06 4.35
CA THR A 210 -0.45 -5.31 4.64
C THR A 210 -0.87 -6.41 3.68
N GLY A 211 -0.12 -7.48 3.66
CA GLY A 211 -0.40 -8.64 2.84
C GLY A 211 -0.41 -9.93 3.64
N MET A 212 -1.54 -10.64 3.60
CA MET A 212 -1.69 -12.01 4.11
C MET A 212 -1.14 -12.99 3.07
N ILE A 213 0.15 -13.29 3.16
CA ILE A 213 0.90 -14.07 2.16
C ILE A 213 0.28 -15.46 1.96
N GLU A 214 -0.15 -16.10 3.04
CA GLU A 214 -0.73 -17.44 2.99
C GLU A 214 -1.98 -17.55 2.11
N ARG A 215 -2.82 -16.49 2.05
CA ARG A 215 -4.02 -16.51 1.18
C ARG A 215 -3.69 -16.79 -0.27
N LEU A 216 -2.50 -16.36 -0.73
CA LEU A 216 -2.04 -16.62 -2.09
C LEU A 216 -1.20 -17.89 -2.19
N PHE A 217 -0.38 -18.19 -1.19
CA PHE A 217 0.54 -19.34 -1.23
C PHE A 217 -0.17 -20.66 -1.25
N ILE A 218 -1.33 -20.80 -0.59
CA ILE A 218 -2.13 -22.01 -0.60
C ILE A 218 -2.50 -22.45 -2.04
N LYS A 219 -2.66 -21.50 -2.96
CA LYS A 219 -3.06 -21.76 -4.35
C LYS A 219 -1.91 -21.59 -5.34
N TYR A 220 -1.09 -20.58 -5.16
CA TYR A 220 -0.12 -20.13 -6.16
C TYR A 220 1.34 -20.28 -5.74
N ARG A 221 1.60 -20.72 -4.50
CA ARG A 221 2.96 -20.87 -3.94
C ARG A 221 3.78 -19.58 -4.16
N ASP A 222 5.05 -19.69 -4.52
CA ASP A 222 5.94 -18.54 -4.77
C ASP A 222 5.42 -17.54 -5.80
N ARG A 223 4.62 -18.00 -6.77
CA ARG A 223 3.98 -17.11 -7.74
C ARG A 223 3.01 -16.15 -7.07
N GLY A 224 2.40 -16.54 -5.95
CA GLY A 224 1.51 -15.71 -5.15
C GLY A 224 2.15 -14.42 -4.68
N TYR A 225 3.44 -14.42 -4.37
CA TYR A 225 4.15 -13.22 -3.95
C TYR A 225 4.14 -12.11 -5.02
N ARG A 226 4.25 -12.49 -6.30
CA ARG A 226 4.13 -11.52 -7.40
C ARG A 226 2.73 -10.93 -7.50
N PHE A 227 1.70 -11.75 -7.27
CA PHE A 227 0.31 -11.28 -7.27
C PHE A 227 0.03 -10.33 -6.11
N LEU A 228 0.61 -10.60 -4.93
CA LEU A 228 0.53 -9.71 -3.78
C LEU A 228 1.04 -8.31 -4.12
N MET A 229 2.22 -8.22 -4.72
CA MET A 229 2.83 -6.94 -5.12
C MET A 229 2.01 -6.20 -6.18
N GLN A 230 1.48 -6.93 -7.18
CA GLN A 230 0.62 -6.36 -8.22
C GLN A 230 -0.68 -5.80 -7.64
N GLU A 231 -1.32 -6.54 -6.74
CA GLU A 231 -2.58 -6.13 -6.09
C GLU A 231 -2.35 -4.93 -5.16
N SER A 232 -1.25 -4.92 -4.41
CA SER A 232 -0.87 -3.78 -3.56
C SER A 232 -0.64 -2.51 -4.38
N GLY A 233 0.05 -2.61 -5.51
CA GLY A 233 0.23 -1.47 -6.43
C GLY A 233 -1.10 -0.97 -7.01
N ALA A 234 -2.00 -1.89 -7.37
CA ALA A 234 -3.33 -1.55 -7.86
C ALA A 234 -4.18 -0.84 -6.79
N LEU A 235 -4.14 -1.33 -5.53
CA LEU A 235 -4.83 -0.71 -4.41
C LEU A 235 -4.27 0.70 -4.11
N GLY A 236 -2.95 0.85 -4.08
CA GLY A 236 -2.30 2.15 -3.87
C GLY A 236 -2.70 3.17 -4.95
N LEU A 237 -2.74 2.75 -6.22
CA LEU A 237 -3.22 3.60 -7.32
C LEU A 237 -4.71 3.95 -7.16
N MET A 238 -5.56 2.97 -6.83
CA MET A 238 -7.00 3.20 -6.65
C MET A 238 -7.27 4.20 -5.52
N LEU A 239 -6.60 4.04 -4.36
CA LEU A 239 -6.67 4.99 -3.26
C LEU A 239 -6.26 6.40 -3.69
N SER A 240 -5.17 6.52 -4.48
CA SER A 240 -4.71 7.82 -4.99
C SER A 240 -5.70 8.49 -5.93
N LEU A 241 -6.34 7.73 -6.83
CA LEU A 241 -7.34 8.26 -7.76
C LEU A 241 -8.62 8.69 -7.04
N ILE A 242 -9.06 7.91 -6.05
CA ILE A 242 -10.23 8.26 -5.25
C ILE A 242 -9.94 9.48 -4.40
N ALA A 243 -8.77 9.56 -3.76
CA ALA A 243 -8.37 10.74 -3.00
C ALA A 243 -8.45 12.00 -3.88
N GLU A 244 -7.87 11.98 -5.08
CA GLU A 244 -7.96 13.08 -6.06
C GLU A 244 -9.42 13.42 -6.40
N SER A 245 -10.28 12.39 -6.63
CA SER A 245 -11.68 12.59 -7.00
C SER A 245 -12.50 13.31 -5.94
N ILE A 246 -12.13 13.14 -4.66
CA ILE A 246 -12.77 13.79 -3.51
C ILE A 246 -11.95 14.99 -2.99
N LYS A 247 -10.98 15.45 -3.79
CA LYS A 247 -10.13 16.60 -3.49
C LYS A 247 -9.27 16.45 -2.23
N LEU A 248 -8.83 15.22 -1.94
CA LEU A 248 -7.77 14.91 -1.00
C LEU A 248 -6.46 14.68 -1.76
N GLY A 249 -5.36 14.99 -1.11
CA GLY A 249 -4.02 14.65 -1.57
C GLY A 249 -3.56 13.33 -0.98
N SER A 250 -2.71 12.63 -1.71
CA SER A 250 -2.08 11.39 -1.25
C SER A 250 -0.65 11.29 -1.73
N CYS A 251 0.20 10.59 -0.97
CA CYS A 251 1.53 10.21 -1.41
C CYS A 251 1.89 8.82 -0.88
N ILE A 252 2.28 7.92 -1.79
CA ILE A 252 2.83 6.61 -1.43
C ILE A 252 4.27 6.81 -0.97
N LEU A 253 4.63 6.19 0.16
CA LEU A 253 5.95 6.24 0.78
C LEU A 253 6.64 4.89 0.62
N GLY A 254 7.88 4.90 0.13
CA GLY A 254 8.69 3.70 -0.02
C GLY A 254 9.70 3.49 1.10
N GLY A 255 9.91 4.49 1.96
CA GLY A 255 10.88 4.45 3.05
C GLY A 255 10.20 4.18 4.39
N TYR A 256 10.33 2.97 4.91
CA TYR A 256 9.86 2.59 6.25
C TYR A 256 10.65 1.39 6.75
N ASN A 257 10.72 1.23 8.07
CA ASN A 257 11.30 0.04 8.68
C ASN A 257 10.21 -1.02 8.81
N ASP A 258 10.27 -2.07 7.98
CA ASP A 258 9.22 -3.09 7.85
C ASP A 258 8.90 -3.76 9.19
N ASP A 259 9.92 -4.23 9.92
CA ASP A 259 9.71 -4.93 11.19
C ASP A 259 9.11 -4.01 12.25
N GLN A 260 9.55 -2.75 12.34
CA GLN A 260 9.00 -1.79 13.29
C GLN A 260 7.55 -1.39 12.96
N VAL A 261 7.18 -1.32 11.68
CA VAL A 261 5.78 -1.09 11.28
C VAL A 261 4.93 -2.31 11.62
N ASN A 262 5.41 -3.53 11.36
CA ASN A 262 4.73 -4.76 11.75
C ASN A 262 4.51 -4.83 13.26
N ASP A 263 5.52 -4.50 14.06
CA ASP A 263 5.44 -4.44 15.53
C ASP A 263 4.42 -3.38 15.99
N PHE A 264 4.41 -2.20 15.36
CA PHE A 264 3.42 -1.16 15.64
C PHE A 264 1.99 -1.63 15.39
N LEU A 265 1.77 -2.35 14.29
CA LEU A 265 0.46 -2.93 13.95
C LEU A 265 0.10 -4.11 14.87
N GLY A 266 1.09 -4.77 15.46
CA GLY A 266 0.92 -6.00 16.25
C GLY A 266 0.73 -7.24 15.39
N ILE A 267 1.30 -7.24 14.18
CA ILE A 267 1.31 -8.38 13.24
C ILE A 267 2.67 -9.08 13.25
N ASP A 268 2.71 -10.34 12.79
CA ASP A 268 3.90 -11.19 12.92
C ASP A 268 5.04 -10.86 11.95
N GLY A 269 4.76 -10.11 10.89
CA GLY A 269 5.73 -9.72 9.87
C GLY A 269 6.21 -10.87 8.98
N VAL A 270 5.58 -12.05 9.08
CA VAL A 270 5.91 -13.25 8.29
C VAL A 270 4.70 -13.72 7.48
N PHE A 271 3.59 -14.03 8.13
CA PHE A 271 2.36 -14.46 7.47
C PHE A 271 1.49 -13.28 7.09
N GLU A 272 1.51 -12.22 7.91
CA GLU A 272 1.02 -10.91 7.57
C GLU A 272 2.15 -9.88 7.70
N THR A 273 2.36 -9.08 6.68
CA THR A 273 3.47 -8.12 6.64
C THR A 273 3.09 -6.85 5.91
N ILE A 274 3.73 -5.74 6.33
CA ILE A 274 3.63 -4.46 5.63
C ILE A 274 4.01 -4.60 4.15
N ASN A 275 3.27 -3.94 3.28
CA ASN A 275 3.55 -3.95 1.85
C ASN A 275 3.58 -2.54 1.23
N ASN A 276 2.75 -1.63 1.74
CA ASN A 276 2.67 -0.27 1.20
C ASN A 276 2.22 0.71 2.29
N VAL A 277 2.70 1.94 2.21
CA VAL A 277 2.35 3.03 3.11
C VAL A 277 1.96 4.26 2.31
N MET A 278 0.91 4.96 2.73
CA MET A 278 0.42 6.15 2.04
C MET A 278 -0.06 7.19 3.05
N VAL A 279 0.37 8.43 2.89
CA VAL A 279 -0.22 9.57 3.61
C VAL A 279 -1.43 10.12 2.87
N ILE A 280 -2.40 10.62 3.63
CA ILE A 280 -3.62 11.27 3.16
C ILE A 280 -3.84 12.57 3.92
N GLY A 281 -4.28 13.60 3.21
CA GLY A 281 -4.63 14.88 3.81
C GLY A 281 -5.25 15.83 2.79
N LYS A 282 -5.56 17.05 3.23
CA LYS A 282 -6.00 18.12 2.33
C LYS A 282 -4.74 18.81 1.78
N PRO A 283 -4.51 18.80 0.45
CA PRO A 283 -3.35 19.51 -0.09
C PRO A 283 -3.51 21.02 0.09
N THR A 284 -2.41 21.71 0.40
CA THR A 284 -2.39 23.18 0.53
C THR A 284 -2.42 23.88 -0.82
N HIS A 285 -1.95 23.22 -1.87
CA HIS A 285 -1.97 23.70 -3.25
C HIS A 285 -2.68 22.66 -4.13
N ALA A 286 -3.65 23.12 -4.91
CA ALA A 286 -4.41 22.28 -5.84
C ALA A 286 -3.74 22.25 -7.22
#